data_928ef86dcb1c83eeaaf6eb1507382ab4
#
_entry.id   928ef86dcb1c83eeaaf6eb1507382ab4
#
_cell.length_a   1.000
_cell.length_b   1.000
_cell.length_c   1.000
_cell.angle_alpha   90.00
_cell.angle_beta   90.00
_cell.angle_gamma   90.00
#
_symmetry.space_group_name_H-M   'P 1'
#
loop_
_entity.id
_entity.type
_entity.pdbx_description
1 polymer ?
#
loop_
_entity_poly.entity_id
_entity_poly.type
_entity_poly.pdbx_seq_one_letter_code
_entity_poly.pdbx_strand_id
1 'polypeptide(L)'
;ASVSAQNLTLEKGDNIAFVGSGFADRQQHHGHFETLIHQAFPEHQLVVRNLGFSGDEVGVKPHRSDEVAGVDYFLNMKPGALTTTVGKTEVTYHAGAHFHANVIFAYWGFNESFAGAAGLDTFKANLDGWLKKTLATDNGKGKVRVVLFSPIAHEDLKSPDFDAKLAADNNKNLALYTA
;
A
#
# COMPACT_ATOMS: atom_id res chain seq x y z
N ALA A 1 4.26 -13.74 18.22
CA ALA A 1 2.93 -13.27 18.63
C ALA A 1 1.97 -13.60 17.51
N SER A 2 0.96 -14.43 17.76
CA SER A 2 -0.11 -14.67 16.80
C SER A 2 -0.96 -13.40 16.68
N VAL A 3 -1.02 -12.85 15.48
CA VAL A 3 -1.95 -11.76 15.17
C VAL A 3 -3.32 -12.41 15.00
N SER A 4 -4.23 -12.14 15.92
CA SER A 4 -5.63 -12.52 15.76
C SER A 4 -6.26 -11.56 14.75
N ALA A 5 -6.81 -12.08 13.67
CA ALA A 5 -7.60 -11.29 12.75
C ALA A 5 -8.81 -10.70 13.49
N GLN A 6 -8.93 -9.39 13.47
CA GLN A 6 -10.07 -8.66 14.03
C GLN A 6 -10.84 -8.00 12.89
N ASN A 7 -12.15 -7.86 13.05
CA ASN A 7 -12.93 -7.07 12.09
C ASN A 7 -12.50 -5.60 12.17
N LEU A 8 -12.21 -5.02 11.01
CA LEU A 8 -11.96 -3.58 10.93
C LEU A 8 -13.26 -2.84 11.23
N THR A 9 -13.21 -1.90 12.16
CA THR A 9 -14.26 -0.90 12.36
C THR A 9 -13.73 0.44 11.87
N LEU A 10 -14.44 1.06 10.94
CA LEU A 10 -14.17 2.43 10.53
C LEU A 10 -14.84 3.41 11.48
N GLU A 11 -14.10 4.44 11.85
CA GLU A 11 -14.55 5.47 12.78
C GLU A 11 -14.72 6.82 12.08
N LYS A 12 -15.53 7.68 12.65
CA LYS A 12 -15.73 9.03 12.11
C LYS A 12 -14.41 9.80 12.08
N GLY A 13 -14.09 10.36 10.92
CA GLY A 13 -12.86 11.12 10.71
C GLY A 13 -11.63 10.27 10.40
N ASP A 14 -11.79 8.98 10.11
CA ASP A 14 -10.67 8.15 9.67
C ASP A 14 -10.06 8.66 8.37
N ASN A 15 -8.74 8.62 8.32
CA ASN A 15 -7.95 8.85 7.12
C ASN A 15 -7.42 7.51 6.61
N ILE A 16 -7.90 7.09 5.46
CA ILE A 16 -7.62 5.78 4.85
C ILE A 16 -6.57 5.95 3.75
N ALA A 17 -5.43 5.29 3.89
CA ALA A 17 -4.42 5.21 2.83
C ALA A 17 -4.48 3.87 2.11
N PHE A 18 -4.54 3.88 0.78
CA PHE A 18 -4.26 2.71 -0.04
C PHE A 18 -2.78 2.70 -0.37
N VAL A 19 -2.09 1.62 -0.06
CA VAL A 19 -0.66 1.45 -0.32
C VAL A 19 -0.40 0.12 -1.02
N GLY A 20 0.63 0.05 -1.82
CA GLY A 20 0.99 -1.18 -2.52
C GLY A 20 1.29 -0.96 -3.99
N SER A 21 1.32 -2.05 -4.73
CA SER A 21 1.69 -2.10 -6.12
C SER A 21 0.53 -1.79 -7.09
N GLY A 22 0.54 -2.38 -8.27
CA GLY A 22 -0.38 -2.09 -9.35
C GLY A 22 -1.87 -2.16 -8.99
N PHE A 23 -2.29 -3.05 -8.09
CA PHE A 23 -3.70 -3.11 -7.70
C PHE A 23 -4.13 -1.88 -6.88
N ALA A 24 -3.29 -1.40 -5.96
CA ALA A 24 -3.54 -0.15 -5.25
C ALA A 24 -3.55 1.04 -6.22
N ASP A 25 -2.51 1.13 -7.07
CA ASP A 25 -2.35 2.20 -8.05
C ASP A 25 -3.58 2.32 -8.98
N ARG A 26 -4.07 1.20 -9.50
CA ARG A 26 -5.21 1.19 -10.43
C ARG A 26 -6.53 1.68 -9.82
N GLN A 27 -6.71 1.54 -8.52
CA GLN A 27 -7.94 2.00 -7.87
C GLN A 27 -8.15 3.51 -7.97
N GLN A 28 -7.09 4.31 -8.12
CA GLN A 28 -7.22 5.76 -8.34
C GLN A 28 -7.92 6.12 -9.68
N HIS A 29 -7.90 5.21 -10.65
CA HIS A 29 -8.50 5.43 -11.96
C HIS A 29 -9.98 5.03 -12.03
N HIS A 30 -10.47 4.23 -11.09
CA HIS A 30 -11.81 3.65 -11.16
C HIS A 30 -12.74 4.09 -10.02
N GLY A 31 -12.20 4.39 -8.84
CA GLY A 31 -12.94 4.92 -7.70
C GLY A 31 -14.07 4.04 -7.12
N HIS A 32 -14.27 2.82 -7.66
CA HIS A 32 -15.39 1.97 -7.23
C HIS A 32 -15.34 1.61 -5.75
N PHE A 33 -14.18 1.20 -5.28
CA PHE A 33 -14.03 0.77 -3.89
C PHE A 33 -14.17 1.95 -2.91
N GLU A 34 -13.59 3.09 -3.24
CA GLU A 34 -13.75 4.33 -2.47
C GLU A 34 -15.21 4.76 -2.41
N THR A 35 -15.93 4.69 -3.55
CA THR A 35 -17.37 4.97 -3.60
C THR A 35 -18.16 4.06 -2.67
N LEU A 36 -17.90 2.75 -2.68
CA LEU A 36 -18.56 1.79 -1.81
C LEU A 36 -18.29 2.07 -0.32
N ILE A 37 -17.07 2.46 0.03
CA ILE A 37 -16.72 2.85 1.41
C ILE A 37 -17.55 4.06 1.84
N HIS A 38 -17.59 5.12 1.02
CA HIS A 38 -18.36 6.32 1.34
C HIS A 38 -19.88 6.08 1.38
N GLN A 39 -20.40 5.19 0.52
CA GLN A 39 -21.81 4.79 0.56
C GLN A 39 -22.16 4.00 1.82
N ALA A 40 -21.25 3.12 2.26
CA ALA A 40 -21.46 2.33 3.48
C ALA A 40 -21.36 3.17 4.77
N PHE A 41 -20.60 4.25 4.73
CA PHE A 41 -20.31 5.10 5.90
C PHE A 41 -20.50 6.60 5.62
N PRO A 42 -21.70 7.03 5.19
CA PRO A 42 -21.93 8.40 4.71
C PRO A 42 -21.70 9.48 5.76
N GLU A 43 -21.91 9.15 7.03
CA GLU A 43 -21.77 10.10 8.16
C GLU A 43 -20.38 10.11 8.78
N HIS A 44 -19.46 9.27 8.30
CA HIS A 44 -18.15 9.09 8.94
C HIS A 44 -17.13 10.16 8.55
N GLN A 45 -17.40 10.98 7.53
CA GLN A 45 -16.45 12.00 7.08
C GLN A 45 -15.06 11.42 6.80
N LEU A 46 -15.03 10.25 6.16
CA LEU A 46 -13.80 9.55 5.82
C LEU A 46 -13.02 10.33 4.77
N VAL A 47 -11.70 10.27 4.84
CA VAL A 47 -10.82 10.79 3.80
C VAL A 47 -9.98 9.66 3.25
N VAL A 48 -10.01 9.44 1.94
CA VAL A 48 -9.26 8.38 1.27
C VAL A 48 -8.13 9.00 0.44
N ARG A 49 -6.95 8.42 0.52
CA ARG A 49 -5.80 8.76 -0.32
C ARG A 49 -5.19 7.51 -0.91
N ASN A 50 -5.07 7.49 -2.22
CA ASN A 50 -4.32 6.46 -2.90
C ASN A 50 -2.83 6.85 -2.95
N LEU A 51 -1.99 6.03 -2.32
CA LEU A 51 -0.53 6.14 -2.29
C LEU A 51 0.11 4.92 -2.97
N GLY A 52 -0.67 4.10 -3.67
CA GLY A 52 -0.20 2.98 -4.46
C GLY A 52 0.62 3.44 -5.65
N PHE A 53 1.57 2.61 -6.06
CA PHE A 53 2.37 2.86 -7.24
C PHE A 53 2.73 1.54 -7.93
N SER A 54 2.44 1.45 -9.23
CA SER A 54 2.74 0.24 -10.01
C SER A 54 4.23 -0.07 -9.96
N GLY A 55 4.58 -1.32 -9.63
CA GLY A 55 5.94 -1.78 -9.48
C GLY A 55 6.50 -1.72 -8.04
N ASP A 56 5.80 -1.09 -7.10
CA ASP A 56 6.23 -1.14 -5.69
C ASP A 56 6.10 -2.54 -5.11
N GLU A 57 7.06 -2.90 -4.27
CA GLU A 57 7.07 -4.09 -3.43
C GLU A 57 7.20 -3.67 -1.96
N VAL A 58 6.81 -4.53 -1.02
CA VAL A 58 7.03 -4.24 0.38
C VAL A 58 8.53 -4.16 0.69
N GLY A 59 8.99 -3.00 1.13
CA GLY A 59 10.41 -2.73 1.38
C GLY A 59 11.22 -2.28 0.16
N VAL A 60 10.68 -2.33 -1.05
CA VAL A 60 11.36 -1.87 -2.28
C VAL A 60 10.43 -0.98 -3.09
N LYS A 61 10.89 0.22 -3.39
CA LYS A 61 10.12 1.23 -4.14
C LYS A 61 10.96 1.73 -5.31
N PRO A 62 10.97 1.00 -6.44
CA PRO A 62 11.92 1.23 -7.53
C PRO A 62 11.74 2.58 -8.23
N HIS A 63 10.57 3.20 -8.09
CA HIS A 63 10.22 4.42 -8.83
C HIS A 63 10.09 5.66 -7.94
N ARG A 64 10.30 5.53 -6.63
CA ARG A 64 10.12 6.62 -5.67
C ARG A 64 11.26 6.66 -4.66
N SER A 65 11.66 7.89 -4.28
CA SER A 65 12.52 8.10 -3.12
C SER A 65 11.69 8.12 -1.85
N ASP A 66 12.07 7.33 -0.86
CA ASP A 66 11.45 7.33 0.47
C ASP A 66 11.67 8.65 1.22
N GLU A 67 12.70 9.39 0.86
CA GLU A 67 13.06 10.66 1.54
C GLU A 67 12.12 11.80 1.18
N VAL A 68 11.60 11.82 -0.05
CA VAL A 68 10.88 12.99 -0.59
C VAL A 68 9.42 12.71 -0.92
N ALA A 69 9.09 11.52 -1.41
CA ALA A 69 7.76 11.18 -1.90
C ALA A 69 7.35 9.73 -1.59
N GLY A 70 8.11 9.03 -0.76
CA GLY A 70 7.83 7.64 -0.42
C GLY A 70 6.56 7.49 0.42
N VAL A 71 5.93 6.33 0.31
CA VAL A 71 4.77 5.96 1.12
C VAL A 71 5.06 6.16 2.61
N ASP A 72 6.25 5.80 3.06
CA ASP A 72 6.66 5.96 4.45
C ASP A 72 6.67 7.43 4.89
N TYR A 73 7.02 8.36 4.01
CA TYR A 73 6.92 9.79 4.30
C TYR A 73 5.47 10.19 4.56
N PHE A 74 4.53 9.77 3.72
CA PHE A 74 3.12 10.09 3.87
C PHE A 74 2.44 9.34 5.02
N LEU A 75 2.91 8.15 5.38
CA LEU A 75 2.38 7.37 6.50
C LEU A 75 2.98 7.80 7.84
N ASN A 76 4.28 8.04 7.91
CA ASN A 76 5.01 8.34 9.15
C ASN A 76 5.01 9.83 9.54
N MET A 77 4.61 10.66 8.67
CA MET A 77 4.24 12.07 8.81
C MET A 77 4.87 12.83 9.94
N LYS A 78 6.16 13.04 9.84
CA LYS A 78 6.84 13.96 10.76
C LYS A 78 6.33 15.38 10.49
N PRO A 79 5.83 16.09 11.50
CA PRO A 79 5.51 17.50 11.33
C PRO A 79 6.80 18.27 10.98
N GLY A 80 6.74 19.09 9.96
CA GLY A 80 7.87 19.89 9.52
C GLY A 80 7.91 20.08 8.00
N ALA A 81 8.74 20.98 7.56
CA ALA A 81 9.07 21.14 6.16
C ALA A 81 10.26 20.23 5.81
N LEU A 82 10.15 19.47 4.75
CA LEU A 82 11.27 18.75 4.16
C LEU A 82 11.82 19.59 3.01
N THR A 83 13.07 20.01 3.11
CA THR A 83 13.77 20.70 2.04
C THR A 83 14.75 19.75 1.37
N THR A 84 14.69 19.68 0.05
CA THR A 84 15.57 18.85 -0.76
C THR A 84 15.96 19.58 -2.04
N THR A 85 17.05 19.16 -2.67
CA THR A 85 17.52 19.73 -3.93
C THR A 85 17.07 18.85 -5.10
N VAL A 86 16.30 19.42 -6.01
CA VAL A 86 15.92 18.78 -7.27
C VAL A 86 16.68 19.45 -8.41
N GLY A 87 17.66 18.75 -8.96
CA GLY A 87 18.59 19.31 -9.94
C GLY A 87 19.47 20.40 -9.30
N LYS A 88 19.24 21.67 -9.64
CA LYS A 88 19.93 22.84 -9.06
C LYS A 88 19.00 23.71 -8.19
N THR A 89 17.77 23.25 -7.97
CA THR A 89 16.74 24.02 -7.27
C THR A 89 16.44 23.39 -5.92
N GLU A 90 16.48 24.20 -4.87
CA GLU A 90 16.02 23.81 -3.55
C GLU A 90 14.49 23.87 -3.53
N VAL A 91 13.86 22.75 -3.16
CA VAL A 91 12.41 22.61 -3.07
C VAL A 91 12.03 22.27 -1.64
N THR A 92 11.12 23.04 -1.07
CA THR A 92 10.60 22.80 0.27
C THR A 92 9.18 22.24 0.20
N TYR A 93 8.99 21.05 0.75
CA TYR A 93 7.68 20.42 0.91
C TYR A 93 7.15 20.74 2.30
N HIS A 94 6.00 21.40 2.38
CA HIS A 94 5.43 21.85 3.63
C HIS A 94 4.63 20.76 4.36
N ALA A 95 4.66 20.79 5.67
CA ALA A 95 3.98 19.87 6.58
C ALA A 95 2.46 19.74 6.35
N GLY A 96 1.82 20.72 5.72
CA GLY A 96 0.40 20.66 5.36
C GLY A 96 0.03 19.59 4.31
N ALA A 97 1.04 18.95 3.69
CA ALA A 97 0.83 17.83 2.79
C ALA A 97 0.63 16.49 3.52
N HIS A 98 0.77 16.44 4.83
CA HIS A 98 0.67 15.22 5.62
C HIS A 98 -0.76 14.71 5.70
N PHE A 99 -0.91 13.40 5.48
CA PHE A 99 -2.22 12.80 5.40
C PHE A 99 -2.70 12.21 6.74
N HIS A 100 -1.81 11.94 7.69
CA HIS A 100 -2.14 11.33 8.98
C HIS A 100 -3.03 10.08 8.86
N ALA A 101 -2.62 9.12 8.02
CA ALA A 101 -3.39 7.89 7.83
C ALA A 101 -3.42 7.06 9.11
N ASN A 102 -4.61 6.77 9.61
CA ASN A 102 -4.82 5.88 10.74
C ASN A 102 -5.50 4.55 10.37
N VAL A 103 -5.89 4.41 9.10
CA VAL A 103 -6.31 3.15 8.49
C VAL A 103 -5.49 2.93 7.21
N ILE A 104 -4.91 1.76 7.06
CA ILE A 104 -4.07 1.44 5.91
C ILE A 104 -4.59 0.18 5.24
N PHE A 105 -4.92 0.30 3.97
CA PHE A 105 -5.27 -0.81 3.09
C PHE A 105 -4.06 -1.13 2.22
N ALA A 106 -3.44 -2.27 2.49
CA ALA A 106 -2.17 -2.66 1.91
C ALA A 106 -2.32 -3.82 0.92
N TYR A 107 -1.79 -3.62 -0.29
CA TYR A 107 -1.94 -4.51 -1.45
C TYR A 107 -0.56 -4.97 -1.93
N TRP A 108 0.05 -5.88 -1.15
CA TRP A 108 1.38 -6.44 -1.42
C TRP A 108 1.30 -7.87 -1.94
N GLY A 109 2.40 -8.39 -2.46
CA GLY A 109 2.56 -9.79 -2.82
C GLY A 109 2.44 -10.09 -4.31
N PHE A 110 1.86 -9.21 -5.15
CA PHE A 110 1.73 -9.48 -6.58
C PHE A 110 3.08 -9.41 -7.30
N ASN A 111 3.82 -8.32 -7.16
CA ASN A 111 5.12 -8.18 -7.80
C ASN A 111 6.14 -9.14 -7.20
N GLU A 112 6.13 -9.28 -5.88
CA GLU A 112 7.03 -10.17 -5.15
C GLU A 112 6.84 -11.65 -5.56
N SER A 113 5.63 -12.03 -5.98
CA SER A 113 5.32 -13.41 -6.38
C SER A 113 6.11 -13.89 -7.61
N PHE A 114 6.61 -12.98 -8.45
CA PHE A 114 7.46 -13.34 -9.58
C PHE A 114 8.81 -13.95 -9.17
N ALA A 115 9.25 -13.73 -7.92
CA ALA A 115 10.42 -14.42 -7.35
C ALA A 115 10.13 -15.89 -6.98
N GLY A 116 8.89 -16.37 -7.13
CA GLY A 116 8.50 -17.75 -6.84
C GLY A 116 8.69 -18.14 -5.38
N ALA A 117 8.79 -19.44 -5.12
CA ALA A 117 8.98 -19.96 -3.78
C ALA A 117 10.29 -19.47 -3.12
N ALA A 118 11.31 -19.18 -3.92
CA ALA A 118 12.58 -18.70 -3.40
C ALA A 118 12.51 -17.30 -2.78
N GLY A 119 11.58 -16.46 -3.22
CA GLY A 119 11.38 -15.12 -2.67
C GLY A 119 10.47 -15.04 -1.44
N LEU A 120 9.78 -16.13 -1.11
CA LEU A 120 8.72 -16.11 -0.09
C LEU A 120 9.22 -15.72 1.31
N ASP A 121 10.35 -16.24 1.74
CA ASP A 121 10.90 -15.93 3.07
C ASP A 121 11.31 -14.45 3.17
N THR A 122 11.88 -13.91 2.09
CA THR A 122 12.23 -12.49 2.01
C THR A 122 10.97 -11.61 2.04
N PHE A 123 9.93 -11.98 1.30
CA PHE A 123 8.65 -11.28 1.34
C PHE A 123 8.05 -11.28 2.74
N LYS A 124 8.00 -12.44 3.40
CA LYS A 124 7.48 -12.55 4.77
C LYS A 124 8.25 -11.68 5.76
N ALA A 125 9.58 -11.67 5.67
CA ALA A 125 10.42 -10.85 6.53
C ALA A 125 10.20 -9.35 6.30
N ASN A 126 10.11 -8.93 5.04
CA ASN A 126 9.85 -7.54 4.66
C ASN A 126 8.45 -7.09 5.12
N LEU A 127 7.43 -7.93 4.92
CA LEU A 127 6.06 -7.65 5.33
C LEU A 127 5.95 -7.53 6.86
N ASP A 128 6.56 -8.44 7.60
CA ASP A 128 6.60 -8.39 9.07
C ASP A 128 7.29 -7.12 9.57
N GLY A 129 8.42 -6.76 8.98
CA GLY A 129 9.15 -5.53 9.31
C GLY A 129 8.32 -4.27 9.02
N TRP A 130 7.67 -4.23 7.85
CA TRP A 130 6.79 -3.14 7.46
C TRP A 130 5.58 -3.02 8.39
N LEU A 131 4.93 -4.14 8.74
CA LEU A 131 3.80 -4.16 9.67
C LEU A 131 4.19 -3.66 11.05
N LYS A 132 5.31 -4.16 11.61
CA LYS A 132 5.80 -3.72 12.93
C LYS A 132 6.06 -2.22 12.96
N LYS A 133 6.74 -1.70 11.93
CA LYS A 133 7.02 -0.27 11.80
C LYS A 133 5.73 0.55 11.70
N THR A 134 4.81 0.12 10.84
CA THR A 134 3.55 0.82 10.58
C THR A 134 2.64 0.84 11.80
N LEU A 135 2.48 -0.30 12.49
CA LEU A 135 1.65 -0.40 13.70
C LEU A 135 2.23 0.34 14.91
N ALA A 136 3.55 0.57 14.93
CA ALA A 136 4.22 1.37 15.97
C ALA A 136 4.20 2.87 15.70
N THR A 137 3.70 3.31 14.53
CA THR A 137 3.68 4.72 14.17
C THR A 137 2.60 5.47 14.95
N ASP A 138 3.00 6.55 15.60
CA ASP A 138 2.07 7.56 16.12
C ASP A 138 1.96 8.70 15.11
N ASN A 139 0.82 8.81 14.48
CA ASN A 139 0.52 9.84 13.49
C ASN A 139 -0.38 10.96 14.02
N GLY A 140 -0.63 11.00 15.34
CA GLY A 140 -1.48 12.01 15.98
C GLY A 140 -2.99 11.75 15.83
N LYS A 141 -3.39 10.62 15.22
CA LYS A 141 -4.81 10.20 15.10
C LYS A 141 -5.12 8.87 15.80
N GLY A 142 -4.27 8.46 16.74
CA GLY A 142 -4.43 7.20 17.46
C GLY A 142 -3.71 6.02 16.81
N LYS A 143 -4.08 4.80 17.20
CA LYS A 143 -3.43 3.58 16.72
C LYS A 143 -3.73 3.36 15.25
N VAL A 144 -2.69 3.08 14.48
CA VAL A 144 -2.81 2.67 13.08
C VAL A 144 -3.43 1.27 13.00
N ARG A 145 -4.43 1.11 12.13
CA ARG A 145 -5.09 -0.15 11.81
C ARG A 145 -4.73 -0.52 10.37
N VAL A 146 -4.35 -1.76 10.15
CA VAL A 146 -3.91 -2.26 8.83
C VAL A 146 -4.81 -3.39 8.38
N VAL A 147 -5.25 -3.32 7.12
CA VAL A 147 -5.89 -4.42 6.41
C VAL A 147 -4.94 -4.86 5.30
N LEU A 148 -4.53 -6.12 5.34
CA LEU A 148 -3.78 -6.74 4.26
C LEU A 148 -4.78 -7.36 3.28
N PHE A 149 -4.68 -6.94 2.02
CA PHE A 149 -5.41 -7.55 0.92
C PHE A 149 -4.52 -8.60 0.26
N SER A 150 -5.07 -9.78 0.05
CA SER A 150 -4.39 -10.77 -0.78
C SER A 150 -4.18 -10.24 -2.20
N PRO A 151 -3.09 -10.61 -2.87
CA PRO A 151 -2.91 -10.27 -4.28
C PRO A 151 -4.04 -10.87 -5.13
N ILE A 152 -4.38 -10.14 -6.19
CA ILE A 152 -5.34 -10.62 -7.21
C ILE A 152 -4.68 -11.66 -8.13
N ALA A 153 -5.50 -12.46 -8.78
CA ALA A 153 -5.00 -13.39 -9.80
C ALA A 153 -4.33 -12.65 -10.96
N HIS A 154 -3.28 -13.25 -11.50
CA HIS A 154 -2.69 -12.82 -12.76
C HIS A 154 -3.60 -13.28 -13.90
N GLU A 155 -4.25 -12.34 -14.56
CA GLU A 155 -5.29 -12.61 -15.54
C GLU A 155 -4.68 -12.98 -16.91
N ASP A 156 -5.28 -13.96 -17.58
CA ASP A 156 -4.96 -14.28 -18.97
C ASP A 156 -5.79 -13.36 -19.88
N LEU A 157 -5.14 -12.35 -20.44
CA LEU A 157 -5.78 -11.31 -21.25
C LEU A 157 -6.20 -11.77 -22.65
N LYS A 158 -5.92 -13.02 -23.05
CA LYS A 158 -6.24 -13.56 -24.39
C LYS A 158 -5.68 -12.71 -25.54
N SER A 159 -4.57 -12.04 -25.31
CA SER A 159 -3.87 -11.20 -26.28
C SER A 159 -2.66 -11.95 -26.87
N PRO A 160 -2.34 -11.77 -28.15
CA PRO A 160 -1.13 -12.37 -28.73
C PRO A 160 0.18 -11.87 -28.11
N ASP A 161 0.15 -10.68 -27.48
CA ASP A 161 1.30 -10.08 -26.81
C ASP A 161 1.39 -10.51 -25.33
N PHE A 162 0.54 -11.43 -24.90
CA PHE A 162 0.45 -11.86 -23.51
C PHE A 162 0.77 -13.34 -23.34
N ASP A 163 1.71 -13.65 -22.46
CA ASP A 163 2.08 -15.03 -22.15
C ASP A 163 1.13 -15.67 -21.12
N ALA A 164 0.13 -16.42 -21.61
CA ALA A 164 -0.81 -17.13 -20.77
C ALA A 164 -0.14 -18.16 -19.84
N LYS A 165 1.02 -18.73 -20.26
CA LYS A 165 1.76 -19.64 -19.42
C LYS A 165 2.39 -18.91 -18.24
N LEU A 166 2.93 -17.71 -18.45
CA LEU A 166 3.46 -16.87 -17.39
C LEU A 166 2.38 -16.55 -16.35
N ALA A 167 1.16 -16.19 -16.79
CA ALA A 167 0.05 -15.95 -15.89
C ALA A 167 -0.32 -17.19 -15.06
N ALA A 168 -0.41 -18.35 -15.71
CA ALA A 168 -0.73 -19.60 -15.04
C ALA A 168 0.33 -20.02 -14.01
N ASP A 169 1.61 -19.84 -14.35
CA ASP A 169 2.72 -20.16 -13.44
C ASP A 169 2.79 -19.14 -12.29
N ASN A 170 2.57 -17.86 -12.56
CA ASN A 170 2.54 -16.86 -11.48
C ASN A 170 1.36 -17.06 -10.54
N ASN A 171 0.21 -17.54 -11.01
CA ASN A 171 -0.92 -17.84 -10.14
C ASN A 171 -0.61 -18.95 -9.11
N LYS A 172 0.28 -19.90 -9.44
CA LYS A 172 0.78 -20.87 -8.47
C LYS A 172 1.63 -20.19 -7.39
N ASN A 173 2.46 -19.23 -7.80
CA ASN A 173 3.26 -18.44 -6.85
C ASN A 173 2.35 -17.55 -5.98
N LEU A 174 1.38 -16.87 -6.57
CA LEU A 174 0.43 -16.02 -5.84
C LEU A 174 -0.27 -16.77 -4.70
N ALA A 175 -0.59 -18.05 -4.90
CA ALA A 175 -1.16 -18.89 -3.84
C ALA A 175 -0.22 -19.02 -2.63
N LEU A 176 1.10 -19.06 -2.83
CA LEU A 176 2.10 -19.08 -1.74
C LEU A 176 2.17 -17.73 -1.00
N TYR A 177 2.00 -16.63 -1.72
CA TYR A 177 2.09 -15.26 -1.18
C TYR A 177 0.77 -14.78 -0.54
N THR A 178 -0.28 -15.59 -0.63
CA THR A 178 -1.58 -15.35 0.02
C THR A 178 -1.73 -16.13 1.33
N ALA A 179 -1.02 -17.25 1.49
CA ALA A 179 -1.04 -18.10 2.68
C ALA A 179 -0.13 -17.53 3.77
#